data_b488edc0bf58d8a08dca51e993d8ef83
#
_entry.id   b488edc0bf58d8a08dca51e993d8ef83
#
_cell.length_a   1.000
_cell.length_b   1.000
_cell.length_c   1.000
_cell.angle_alpha   90.00
_cell.angle_beta   90.00
_cell.angle_gamma   90.00
#
_symmetry.space_group_name_H-M   'P 1'
#
loop_
_entity.id
_entity.type
_entity.pdbx_description
1 polymer ?
#
loop_
_entity_poly.entity_id
_entity_poly.type
_entity_poly.pdbx_seq_one_letter_code
_entity_poly.pdbx_strand_id
1 'polypeptide(L)'
;MFKLQIFNKLRFANVFILLLIVFASCALLICINFFTIKTLSANRAYVNGESHYSKSQKDASRHLITYLYTKDKNQWKLYLEELKVPQGDGIARITLLKAGDNEVARKGFLVGRNHEEDLDDLVWLFVNFKQVPFLAKAINEWEQGDKLIFKLFIIGQQINAKIKKDILTTDDQQKFLHEISIISDKLTINERNFSNTLGEGTRKIKDLLIITNIVFTLIIICSVCLYYTIMVKRLIVSKKEIEVKNENLTIVNHELDRFVYSASHDLRSPITSLKGLIEITQLEDDPNQIKRYLDLMHQSLAKQDRFINDIIDYSKNKRKQVVMEPVSLQELFDEAISQLMHIENAKQIKFTKELLVDEIQSDSLRLKIIISNLISNAIKYADSNKKEMYISIRTSFSEGFHKIEVADNGIGINDEYKDNIFEMYFGTNKNKGSGLGLYIVKEAVENIKGNISVSSQTNIGSKFIVTIPYAYAS
;
A
#
# COMPACT_ATOMS: atom_id res chain seq x y z
N MET A 1 17.03 -7.39 -5.19
CA MET A 1 17.31 -6.12 -4.50
C MET A 1 16.42 -4.96 -4.96
N PHE A 2 16.28 -4.69 -6.27
CA PHE A 2 15.49 -3.57 -6.83
C PHE A 2 13.98 -3.61 -6.46
N LYS A 3 13.32 -4.77 -6.50
CA LYS A 3 11.90 -4.93 -6.09
C LYS A 3 11.66 -4.64 -4.61
N LEU A 4 12.59 -4.96 -3.72
CA LEU A 4 12.48 -4.69 -2.28
C LEU A 4 12.58 -3.18 -1.97
N GLN A 5 13.41 -2.45 -2.71
CA GLN A 5 13.54 -0.99 -2.56
C GLN A 5 12.28 -0.26 -3.06
N ILE A 6 11.67 -0.70 -4.16
CA ILE A 6 10.40 -0.14 -4.67
C ILE A 6 9.26 -0.43 -3.70
N PHE A 7 9.21 -1.63 -3.12
CA PHE A 7 8.18 -2.04 -2.16
C PHE A 7 8.27 -1.26 -0.84
N ASN A 8 9.47 -1.00 -0.36
CA ASN A 8 9.68 -0.14 0.82
C ASN A 8 9.33 1.32 0.53
N LYS A 9 9.69 1.87 -0.64
CA LYS A 9 9.32 3.23 -1.05
C LYS A 9 7.79 3.43 -1.11
N LEU A 10 7.05 2.46 -1.63
CA LEU A 10 5.58 2.48 -1.66
C LEU A 10 4.95 2.36 -0.25
N ARG A 11 5.56 1.61 0.65
CA ARG A 11 5.11 1.52 2.06
C ARG A 11 5.28 2.83 2.80
N PHE A 12 6.43 3.48 2.67
CA PHE A 12 6.68 4.80 3.27
C PHE A 12 5.76 5.87 2.69
N ALA A 13 5.50 5.86 1.38
CA ALA A 13 4.60 6.80 0.74
C ALA A 13 3.16 6.71 1.28
N ASN A 14 2.63 5.49 1.48
CA ASN A 14 1.26 5.31 1.98
C ASN A 14 1.11 5.74 3.46
N VAL A 15 2.11 5.43 4.31
CA VAL A 15 2.14 5.90 5.71
C VAL A 15 2.27 7.41 5.76
N PHE A 16 3.12 7.98 4.91
CA PHE A 16 3.31 9.42 4.81
C PHE A 16 2.03 10.14 4.37
N ILE A 17 1.32 9.62 3.37
CA ILE A 17 0.03 10.16 2.91
C ILE A 17 -1.01 10.14 4.04
N LEU A 18 -1.12 9.04 4.80
CA LEU A 18 -2.03 8.99 5.95
C LEU A 18 -1.69 10.05 7.00
N LEU A 19 -0.40 10.12 7.39
CA LEU A 19 0.05 11.13 8.35
C LEU A 19 -0.24 12.54 7.86
N LEU A 20 -0.06 12.80 6.58
CA LEU A 20 -0.37 14.09 5.96
C LEU A 20 -1.86 14.40 6.00
N ILE A 21 -2.74 13.42 5.73
CA ILE A 21 -4.20 13.58 5.81
C ILE A 21 -4.62 13.89 7.26
N VAL A 22 -4.12 13.11 8.23
CA VAL A 22 -4.42 13.32 9.67
C VAL A 22 -3.92 14.69 10.12
N PHE A 23 -2.69 15.04 9.76
CA PHE A 23 -2.12 16.35 10.11
C PHE A 23 -2.91 17.51 9.50
N ALA A 24 -3.26 17.42 8.20
CA ALA A 24 -4.08 18.44 7.53
C ALA A 24 -5.48 18.57 8.16
N SER A 25 -6.11 17.43 8.52
CA SER A 25 -7.41 17.43 9.19
C SER A 25 -7.34 18.06 10.58
N CYS A 26 -6.30 17.76 11.36
CA CYS A 26 -6.08 18.38 12.67
C CYS A 26 -5.78 19.88 12.56
N ALA A 27 -4.95 20.29 11.60
CA ALA A 27 -4.65 21.69 11.36
C ALA A 27 -5.91 22.49 10.96
N LEU A 28 -6.75 21.92 10.09
CA LEU A 28 -8.02 22.50 9.68
C LEU A 28 -8.99 22.61 10.87
N LEU A 29 -9.07 21.59 11.71
CA LEU A 29 -9.89 21.60 12.91
C LEU A 29 -9.45 22.69 13.90
N ILE A 30 -8.13 22.84 14.11
CA ILE A 30 -7.58 23.91 14.96
C ILE A 30 -7.93 25.29 14.39
N CYS A 31 -7.80 25.45 13.07
CA CYS A 31 -8.12 26.69 12.38
C CYS A 31 -9.60 27.07 12.54
N ILE A 32 -10.51 26.11 12.31
CA ILE A 32 -11.95 26.30 12.53
C ILE A 32 -12.25 26.68 13.96
N ASN A 33 -11.69 25.99 14.96
CA ASN A 33 -11.89 26.29 16.37
C ASN A 33 -11.36 27.68 16.73
N PHE A 34 -10.22 28.09 16.20
CA PHE A 34 -9.68 29.43 16.40
C PHE A 34 -10.63 30.52 15.89
N PHE A 35 -11.09 30.41 14.62
CA PHE A 35 -12.07 31.35 14.06
C PHE A 35 -13.37 31.41 14.86
N THR A 36 -13.76 30.27 15.38
CA THR A 36 -14.95 30.14 16.21
C THR A 36 -14.83 30.91 17.51
N ILE A 37 -13.77 30.63 18.27
CA ILE A 37 -13.54 31.27 19.56
C ILE A 37 -13.48 32.79 19.34
N LYS A 38 -12.80 33.24 18.28
CA LYS A 38 -12.72 34.65 17.93
C LYS A 38 -14.09 35.26 17.61
N THR A 39 -14.92 34.55 16.84
CA THR A 39 -16.28 35.03 16.51
C THR A 39 -17.18 35.07 17.73
N LEU A 40 -17.10 34.08 18.64
CA LEU A 40 -17.86 34.06 19.88
C LEU A 40 -17.39 35.17 20.85
N SER A 41 -16.07 35.41 20.94
CA SER A 41 -15.50 36.51 21.72
C SER A 41 -16.02 37.87 21.23
N ALA A 42 -15.94 38.11 19.94
CA ALA A 42 -16.44 39.32 19.32
C ALA A 42 -17.96 39.50 19.54
N ASN A 43 -18.75 38.42 19.42
CA ASN A 43 -20.18 38.50 19.67
C ASN A 43 -20.51 38.82 21.13
N ARG A 44 -19.73 38.25 22.07
CA ARG A 44 -19.82 38.62 23.51
C ARG A 44 -19.53 40.10 23.72
N ALA A 45 -18.51 40.63 23.03
CA ALA A 45 -18.15 42.06 23.12
C ALA A 45 -19.34 42.94 22.66
N TYR A 46 -20.01 42.59 21.56
CA TYR A 46 -21.21 43.32 21.10
C TYR A 46 -22.37 43.26 22.13
N VAL A 47 -22.62 42.11 22.78
CA VAL A 47 -23.64 41.99 23.83
C VAL A 47 -23.29 42.83 25.05
N ASN A 48 -22.01 42.92 25.43
CA ASN A 48 -21.54 43.79 26.51
C ASN A 48 -21.73 45.26 26.16
N GLY A 49 -21.32 45.67 24.93
CA GLY A 49 -21.50 47.01 24.42
C GLY A 49 -22.99 47.43 24.39
N GLU A 50 -23.87 46.51 23.96
CA GLU A 50 -25.31 46.76 23.98
C GLU A 50 -25.82 47.02 25.38
N SER A 51 -25.32 46.32 26.39
CA SER A 51 -25.68 46.58 27.81
C SER A 51 -25.30 47.98 28.25
N HIS A 52 -24.12 48.48 27.90
CA HIS A 52 -23.67 49.83 28.17
C HIS A 52 -24.52 50.90 27.45
N TYR A 53 -24.78 50.64 26.15
CA TYR A 53 -25.67 51.46 25.33
C TYR A 53 -27.06 51.57 25.94
N SER A 54 -27.69 50.43 26.27
CA SER A 54 -29.01 50.37 26.88
C SER A 54 -29.10 51.12 28.21
N LYS A 55 -28.14 50.89 29.11
CA LYS A 55 -28.09 51.57 30.39
C LYS A 55 -27.95 53.10 30.20
N SER A 56 -27.03 53.54 29.38
CA SER A 56 -26.78 54.95 29.18
C SER A 56 -27.93 55.70 28.50
N GLN A 57 -28.66 55.06 27.55
CA GLN A 57 -29.86 55.67 26.97
C GLN A 57 -30.99 55.86 27.97
N LYS A 58 -31.19 54.90 28.93
CA LYS A 58 -32.20 54.96 29.99
C LYS A 58 -31.84 56.06 31.00
N ASP A 59 -30.55 56.11 31.39
CA ASP A 59 -30.05 57.13 32.32
C ASP A 59 -30.11 58.50 31.68
N ALA A 60 -29.77 58.68 30.37
CA ALA A 60 -29.93 59.91 29.66
C ALA A 60 -31.39 60.38 29.65
N SER A 61 -32.34 59.49 29.32
CA SER A 61 -33.77 59.80 29.31
C SER A 61 -34.23 60.26 30.70
N ARG A 62 -33.80 59.56 31.77
CA ARG A 62 -34.14 59.89 33.16
C ARG A 62 -33.56 61.28 33.55
N HIS A 63 -32.31 61.55 33.23
CA HIS A 63 -31.69 62.83 33.55
C HIS A 63 -32.35 63.99 32.76
N LEU A 64 -32.75 63.74 31.51
CA LEU A 64 -33.48 64.74 30.73
C LEU A 64 -34.85 65.07 31.29
N ILE A 65 -35.61 64.03 31.73
CA ILE A 65 -36.91 64.25 32.41
C ILE A 65 -36.69 64.99 33.71
N THR A 66 -35.69 64.63 34.53
CA THR A 66 -35.40 65.32 35.79
C THR A 66 -35.02 66.76 35.51
N TYR A 67 -34.21 67.05 34.46
CA TYR A 67 -33.86 68.42 34.05
C TYR A 67 -35.09 69.24 33.61
N LEU A 68 -36.00 68.63 32.88
CA LEU A 68 -37.24 69.28 32.42
C LEU A 68 -38.07 69.85 33.56
N TYR A 69 -38.10 69.17 34.73
CA TYR A 69 -38.88 69.58 35.89
C TYR A 69 -38.06 70.41 36.91
N THR A 70 -36.80 70.05 37.15
CA THR A 70 -36.01 70.67 38.21
C THR A 70 -35.19 71.89 37.73
N LYS A 71 -34.98 71.98 36.38
CA LYS A 71 -34.08 72.97 35.73
C LYS A 71 -32.65 72.92 36.27
N ASP A 72 -32.22 71.78 36.94
CA ASP A 72 -30.90 71.64 37.53
C ASP A 72 -29.85 71.40 36.45
N LYS A 73 -28.86 72.34 36.35
CA LYS A 73 -27.77 72.28 35.39
C LYS A 73 -26.91 71.02 35.51
N ASN A 74 -26.88 70.43 36.71
CA ASN A 74 -26.16 69.15 36.90
C ASN A 74 -26.85 67.98 36.16
N GLN A 75 -28.20 67.95 36.19
CA GLN A 75 -28.97 66.94 35.43
C GLN A 75 -28.76 67.10 33.91
N TRP A 76 -28.67 68.32 33.41
CA TRP A 76 -28.32 68.62 32.01
C TRP A 76 -26.92 68.09 31.65
N LYS A 77 -25.93 68.27 32.54
CA LYS A 77 -24.57 67.75 32.34
C LYS A 77 -24.56 66.21 32.28
N LEU A 78 -25.20 65.54 33.26
CA LEU A 78 -25.32 64.09 33.32
C LEU A 78 -26.02 63.53 32.08
N TYR A 79 -27.13 64.16 31.64
CA TYR A 79 -27.78 63.80 30.36
C TYR A 79 -26.82 63.78 29.18
N LEU A 80 -26.03 64.82 29.01
CA LEU A 80 -25.06 64.91 27.90
C LEU A 80 -23.93 63.91 28.05
N GLU A 81 -23.51 63.58 29.28
CA GLU A 81 -22.47 62.57 29.51
C GLU A 81 -22.98 61.17 29.17
N GLU A 82 -24.17 60.78 29.58
CA GLU A 82 -24.74 59.50 29.25
C GLU A 82 -25.08 59.38 27.77
N LEU A 83 -25.48 60.45 27.11
CA LEU A 83 -25.80 60.47 25.69
C LEU A 83 -24.55 60.25 24.77
N LYS A 84 -23.34 60.58 25.28
CA LYS A 84 -22.11 60.34 24.55
C LYS A 84 -21.88 58.87 24.25
N VAL A 85 -22.33 57.96 25.15
CA VAL A 85 -22.12 56.51 24.99
C VAL A 85 -22.77 55.96 23.71
N PRO A 86 -24.09 56.07 23.50
CA PRO A 86 -24.69 55.64 22.23
C PRO A 86 -24.21 56.42 21.02
N GLN A 87 -23.82 57.71 21.15
CA GLN A 87 -23.27 58.50 20.08
C GLN A 87 -21.88 58.01 19.67
N GLY A 88 -21.04 57.56 20.63
CA GLY A 88 -19.73 56.99 20.37
C GLY A 88 -19.84 55.69 19.56
N ASP A 89 -20.72 54.79 19.99
CA ASP A 89 -21.00 53.57 19.28
C ASP A 89 -21.55 53.82 17.86
N GLY A 90 -22.43 54.83 17.69
CA GLY A 90 -22.97 55.29 16.41
C GLY A 90 -21.86 55.77 15.45
N ILE A 91 -20.87 56.56 15.98
CA ILE A 91 -19.70 56.97 15.22
C ILE A 91 -18.89 55.76 14.74
N ALA A 92 -18.62 54.79 15.62
CA ALA A 92 -17.93 53.55 15.28
C ALA A 92 -18.65 52.80 14.15
N ARG A 93 -19.97 52.57 14.31
CA ARG A 93 -20.78 51.93 13.29
C ARG A 93 -20.73 52.59 11.92
N ILE A 94 -20.93 53.91 11.88
CA ILE A 94 -20.90 54.69 10.63
C ILE A 94 -19.52 54.65 9.96
N THR A 95 -18.45 54.75 10.76
CA THR A 95 -17.07 54.67 10.27
C THR A 95 -16.81 53.29 9.61
N LEU A 96 -17.18 52.20 10.28
CA LEU A 96 -16.98 50.84 9.78
C LEU A 96 -17.87 50.53 8.55
N LEU A 97 -19.09 51.08 8.48
CA LEU A 97 -19.94 50.96 7.30
C LEU A 97 -19.33 51.57 6.06
N LYS A 98 -18.73 52.76 6.23
CA LYS A 98 -18.07 53.53 5.15
C LYS A 98 -16.66 53.03 4.83
N ALA A 99 -16.21 51.95 5.45
CA ALA A 99 -14.82 51.46 5.34
C ALA A 99 -13.77 52.55 5.72
N GLY A 100 -14.11 53.38 6.70
CA GLY A 100 -13.22 54.44 7.21
C GLY A 100 -12.13 53.88 8.13
N ASP A 101 -11.40 54.81 8.78
CA ASP A 101 -10.27 54.45 9.64
C ASP A 101 -10.71 53.68 10.88
N ASN A 102 -10.13 52.50 11.05
CA ASN A 102 -10.40 51.62 12.20
C ASN A 102 -10.06 52.27 13.54
N GLU A 103 -9.08 53.17 13.60
CA GLU A 103 -8.74 53.89 14.82
C GLU A 103 -9.85 54.87 15.25
N VAL A 104 -10.54 55.48 14.30
CA VAL A 104 -11.72 56.31 14.59
C VAL A 104 -12.85 55.47 15.12
N ALA A 105 -13.06 54.26 14.58
CA ALA A 105 -14.05 53.34 15.08
C ALA A 105 -13.72 52.84 16.50
N ARG A 106 -12.45 52.51 16.78
CA ARG A 106 -11.98 52.10 18.14
C ARG A 106 -12.24 53.20 19.16
N LYS A 107 -11.89 54.46 18.81
CA LYS A 107 -12.20 55.63 19.69
C LYS A 107 -13.69 55.79 19.93
N GLY A 108 -14.51 55.57 18.91
CA GLY A 108 -15.97 55.56 19.06
C GLY A 108 -16.44 54.52 20.05
N PHE A 109 -15.97 53.27 19.93
CA PHE A 109 -16.30 52.21 20.88
C PHE A 109 -15.80 52.47 22.30
N LEU A 110 -14.63 53.09 22.48
CA LEU A 110 -14.14 53.52 23.79
C LEU A 110 -15.06 54.52 24.42
N VAL A 111 -15.54 55.54 23.66
CA VAL A 111 -16.59 56.47 24.14
C VAL A 111 -17.87 55.75 24.46
N GLY A 112 -18.21 54.67 23.77
CA GLY A 112 -19.28 53.75 24.04
C GLY A 112 -19.08 52.86 25.29
N ARG A 113 -18.01 53.13 26.07
CA ARG A 113 -17.64 52.36 27.29
C ARG A 113 -17.36 50.87 27.03
N ASN A 114 -17.02 50.48 25.80
CA ASN A 114 -16.53 49.13 25.50
C ASN A 114 -15.14 48.94 26.07
N HIS A 115 -14.82 47.72 26.50
CA HIS A 115 -13.51 47.39 27.08
C HIS A 115 -12.41 47.43 25.98
N GLU A 116 -11.24 47.95 26.34
CA GLU A 116 -10.13 48.12 25.39
C GLU A 116 -9.72 46.80 24.72
N GLU A 117 -9.71 45.70 25.47
CA GLU A 117 -9.37 44.34 24.96
C GLU A 117 -10.40 43.81 23.95
N ASP A 118 -11.65 44.27 23.99
CA ASP A 118 -12.72 43.84 23.12
C ASP A 118 -12.75 44.59 21.77
N LEU A 119 -12.01 45.74 21.63
CA LEU A 119 -12.11 46.61 20.47
C LEU A 119 -11.68 45.96 19.17
N ASP A 120 -10.62 45.15 19.20
CA ASP A 120 -10.13 44.46 18.03
C ASP A 120 -11.13 43.41 17.53
N ASP A 121 -11.76 42.73 18.43
CA ASP A 121 -12.79 41.73 18.12
C ASP A 121 -14.04 42.41 17.55
N LEU A 122 -14.48 43.57 18.12
CA LEU A 122 -15.61 44.34 17.63
C LEU A 122 -15.38 44.78 16.17
N VAL A 123 -14.22 45.43 15.93
CA VAL A 123 -13.86 45.91 14.58
C VAL A 123 -13.74 44.71 13.60
N TRP A 124 -13.05 43.65 14.02
CA TRP A 124 -12.84 42.46 13.17
C TRP A 124 -14.15 41.82 12.76
N LEU A 125 -15.08 41.58 13.68
CA LEU A 125 -16.38 40.95 13.39
C LEU A 125 -17.18 41.85 12.41
N PHE A 126 -17.24 43.14 12.65
CA PHE A 126 -17.96 44.08 11.79
C PHE A 126 -17.39 44.10 10.36
N VAL A 127 -16.09 44.30 10.21
CA VAL A 127 -15.45 44.40 8.90
C VAL A 127 -15.63 43.15 8.07
N ASN A 128 -15.44 41.96 8.69
CA ASN A 128 -15.45 40.70 7.96
C ASN A 128 -16.86 40.11 7.78
N PHE A 129 -17.83 40.42 8.63
CA PHE A 129 -19.12 39.75 8.68
C PHE A 129 -20.35 40.64 8.55
N LYS A 130 -20.19 41.98 8.31
CA LYS A 130 -21.32 42.92 8.19
C LYS A 130 -22.40 42.53 7.16
N GLN A 131 -22.06 41.71 6.18
CA GLN A 131 -23.01 41.19 5.16
C GLN A 131 -23.69 39.91 5.57
N VAL A 132 -23.28 39.25 6.66
CA VAL A 132 -23.92 38.01 7.12
C VAL A 132 -25.31 38.36 7.66
N PRO A 133 -26.39 37.63 7.30
CA PRO A 133 -27.78 38.04 7.52
C PRO A 133 -28.12 38.46 8.94
N PHE A 134 -27.62 37.72 9.96
CA PHE A 134 -27.93 38.07 11.34
C PHE A 134 -27.22 39.36 11.78
N LEU A 135 -25.97 39.57 11.36
CA LEU A 135 -25.21 40.76 11.74
C LEU A 135 -25.70 41.98 10.94
N ALA A 136 -26.03 41.81 9.67
CA ALA A 136 -26.65 42.86 8.86
C ALA A 136 -27.98 43.34 9.48
N LYS A 137 -28.82 42.41 9.99
CA LYS A 137 -30.04 42.74 10.71
C LYS A 137 -29.76 43.47 12.02
N ALA A 138 -28.78 43.01 12.80
CA ALA A 138 -28.36 43.71 14.03
C ALA A 138 -27.85 45.13 13.75
N ILE A 139 -27.02 45.33 12.72
CA ILE A 139 -26.52 46.65 12.28
C ILE A 139 -27.67 47.56 11.89
N ASN A 140 -28.71 47.04 11.24
CA ASN A 140 -29.89 47.82 10.90
C ASN A 140 -30.70 48.24 12.16
N GLU A 141 -30.89 47.33 13.12
CA GLU A 141 -31.50 47.71 14.43
C GLU A 141 -30.67 48.79 15.14
N TRP A 142 -29.33 48.67 15.14
CA TRP A 142 -28.44 49.69 15.67
C TRP A 142 -28.60 51.04 14.99
N GLU A 143 -28.72 51.10 13.65
CA GLU A 143 -29.00 52.33 12.91
C GLU A 143 -30.33 52.97 13.32
N GLN A 144 -31.39 52.18 13.58
CA GLN A 144 -32.65 52.71 14.06
C GLN A 144 -32.54 53.28 15.48
N GLY A 145 -31.75 52.65 16.36
CA GLY A 145 -31.38 53.16 17.66
C GLY A 145 -30.70 54.52 17.59
N ASP A 146 -29.67 54.68 16.73
CA ASP A 146 -28.95 55.92 16.52
C ASP A 146 -29.90 57.08 16.09
N LYS A 147 -30.86 56.79 15.21
CA LYS A 147 -31.86 57.76 14.78
C LYS A 147 -32.77 58.20 15.96
N LEU A 148 -33.10 57.29 16.86
CA LEU A 148 -33.90 57.61 18.06
C LEU A 148 -33.07 58.43 19.05
N ILE A 149 -31.81 58.07 19.29
CA ILE A 149 -30.86 58.85 20.13
C ILE A 149 -30.69 60.27 19.61
N PHE A 150 -30.56 60.41 18.28
CA PHE A 150 -30.48 61.73 17.66
C PHE A 150 -31.78 62.59 17.94
N LYS A 151 -32.97 61.94 17.85
CA LYS A 151 -34.22 62.63 18.17
C LYS A 151 -34.26 63.05 19.66
N LEU A 152 -33.82 62.16 20.57
CA LEU A 152 -33.71 62.49 21.99
C LEU A 152 -32.76 63.69 22.23
N PHE A 153 -31.64 63.73 21.50
CA PHE A 153 -30.71 64.88 21.55
C PHE A 153 -31.38 66.16 21.11
N ILE A 154 -32.13 66.18 20.01
CA ILE A 154 -32.84 67.38 19.51
C ILE A 154 -33.86 67.86 20.53
N ILE A 155 -34.67 66.95 21.13
CA ILE A 155 -35.62 67.30 22.17
C ILE A 155 -34.89 67.93 23.39
N GLY A 156 -33.77 67.31 23.81
CA GLY A 156 -32.96 67.86 24.89
C GLY A 156 -32.48 69.29 24.61
N GLN A 157 -32.00 69.56 23.38
CA GLN A 157 -31.59 70.89 22.98
C GLN A 157 -32.76 71.91 23.00
N GLN A 158 -33.95 71.52 22.58
CA GLN A 158 -35.15 72.35 22.60
C GLN A 158 -35.56 72.69 24.05
N ILE A 159 -35.55 71.68 24.94
CA ILE A 159 -35.84 71.85 26.38
C ILE A 159 -34.84 72.86 27.00
N ASN A 160 -33.53 72.64 26.76
CA ASN A 160 -32.46 73.48 27.30
C ASN A 160 -32.57 74.93 26.77
N ALA A 161 -32.92 75.12 25.53
CA ALA A 161 -33.13 76.43 24.93
C ALA A 161 -34.33 77.20 25.57
N LYS A 162 -35.44 76.49 25.81
CA LYS A 162 -36.62 77.07 26.49
C LYS A 162 -36.35 77.35 27.98
N ILE A 163 -35.64 76.51 28.70
CA ILE A 163 -35.25 76.71 30.09
C ILE A 163 -34.29 77.91 30.20
N LYS A 164 -33.30 78.00 29.31
CA LYS A 164 -32.35 79.15 29.31
C LYS A 164 -33.02 80.49 29.04
N LYS A 165 -34.11 80.53 28.28
CA LYS A 165 -34.91 81.65 27.96
C LYS A 165 -36.03 81.97 28.98
N ASP A 166 -36.19 81.06 29.95
CA ASP A 166 -37.28 81.05 30.98
C ASP A 166 -38.69 81.09 30.35
N ILE A 167 -38.87 80.47 29.20
CA ILE A 167 -40.15 80.41 28.45
C ILE A 167 -40.79 79.01 28.46
N LEU A 168 -40.32 78.16 29.32
CA LEU A 168 -40.85 76.77 29.42
C LEU A 168 -42.19 76.78 30.15
N THR A 169 -43.28 76.40 29.46
CA THR A 169 -44.64 76.31 30.01
C THR A 169 -44.94 74.91 30.55
N THR A 170 -46.01 74.77 31.35
CA THR A 170 -46.48 73.43 31.81
C THR A 170 -46.97 72.57 30.68
N ASP A 171 -47.56 73.15 29.64
CA ASP A 171 -47.98 72.46 28.42
C ASP A 171 -46.76 71.93 27.67
N ASP A 172 -45.70 72.72 27.54
CA ASP A 172 -44.43 72.29 26.96
C ASP A 172 -43.85 71.13 27.76
N GLN A 173 -43.90 71.16 29.07
CA GLN A 173 -43.40 70.04 29.91
C GLN A 173 -44.15 68.75 29.65
N GLN A 174 -45.49 68.78 29.56
CA GLN A 174 -46.28 67.61 29.26
C GLN A 174 -46.00 67.08 27.87
N LYS A 175 -45.91 67.97 26.89
CA LYS A 175 -45.57 67.62 25.51
C LYS A 175 -44.19 66.94 25.43
N PHE A 176 -43.13 67.52 26.00
CA PHE A 176 -41.79 66.98 25.98
C PHE A 176 -41.71 65.66 26.76
N LEU A 177 -42.40 65.51 27.88
CA LEU A 177 -42.46 64.26 28.60
C LEU A 177 -43.06 63.12 27.74
N HIS A 178 -44.16 63.44 27.04
CA HIS A 178 -44.79 62.48 26.14
C HIS A 178 -43.86 62.07 24.97
N GLU A 179 -43.16 63.03 24.34
CA GLU A 179 -42.21 62.78 23.26
C GLU A 179 -41.02 61.92 23.77
N ILE A 180 -40.46 62.21 24.96
CA ILE A 180 -39.37 61.45 25.57
C ILE A 180 -39.85 60.02 25.88
N SER A 181 -41.04 59.83 26.41
CA SER A 181 -41.62 58.52 26.73
C SER A 181 -41.74 57.67 25.46
N ILE A 182 -42.31 58.22 24.37
CA ILE A 182 -42.42 57.52 23.07
C ILE A 182 -41.05 57.05 22.54
N ILE A 183 -40.05 57.93 22.65
CA ILE A 183 -38.69 57.60 22.19
C ILE A 183 -38.09 56.49 23.09
N SER A 184 -38.22 56.61 24.39
CA SER A 184 -37.73 55.59 25.36
C SER A 184 -38.35 54.22 25.12
N ASP A 185 -39.67 54.15 24.87
CA ASP A 185 -40.36 52.91 24.57
C ASP A 185 -39.86 52.27 23.28
N LYS A 186 -39.68 53.12 22.20
CA LYS A 186 -39.09 52.66 20.92
C LYS A 186 -37.66 52.19 21.06
N LEU A 187 -36.86 52.86 21.88
CA LEU A 187 -35.46 52.47 22.16
C LEU A 187 -35.46 51.11 22.91
N THR A 188 -36.37 50.87 23.85
CA THR A 188 -36.48 49.60 24.54
C THR A 188 -36.86 48.45 23.61
N ILE A 189 -37.76 48.69 22.64
CA ILE A 189 -38.11 47.69 21.62
C ILE A 189 -36.93 47.40 20.71
N ASN A 190 -36.23 48.46 20.26
CA ASN A 190 -35.06 48.35 19.41
C ASN A 190 -33.92 47.57 20.06
N GLU A 191 -33.62 47.85 21.34
CA GLU A 191 -32.69 47.12 22.18
C GLU A 191 -33.01 45.62 22.20
N ARG A 192 -34.26 45.26 22.46
CA ARG A 192 -34.69 43.88 22.49
C ARG A 192 -34.50 43.18 21.15
N ASN A 193 -34.82 43.87 20.05
CA ASN A 193 -34.65 43.33 18.69
C ASN A 193 -33.17 43.07 18.38
N PHE A 194 -32.31 44.05 18.72
CA PHE A 194 -30.86 43.93 18.52
C PHE A 194 -30.29 42.73 19.31
N SER A 195 -30.61 42.66 20.62
CA SER A 195 -30.15 41.59 21.50
C SER A 195 -30.62 40.20 21.03
N ASN A 196 -31.91 40.08 20.65
CA ASN A 196 -32.48 38.83 20.13
C ASN A 196 -31.76 38.39 18.83
N THR A 197 -31.48 39.34 17.93
CA THR A 197 -30.83 39.07 16.66
C THR A 197 -29.39 38.55 16.85
N LEU A 198 -28.62 39.16 17.76
CA LEU A 198 -27.27 38.68 18.11
C LEU A 198 -27.35 37.31 18.80
N GLY A 199 -28.31 37.09 19.71
CA GLY A 199 -28.51 35.83 20.38
C GLY A 199 -28.85 34.68 19.43
N GLU A 200 -29.70 34.92 18.41
CA GLU A 200 -30.00 33.95 17.39
C GLU A 200 -28.76 33.61 16.52
N GLY A 201 -27.98 34.63 16.16
CA GLY A 201 -26.71 34.45 15.45
C GLY A 201 -25.74 33.57 16.22
N THR A 202 -25.58 33.85 17.52
CA THR A 202 -24.69 33.08 18.41
C THR A 202 -25.12 31.60 18.48
N ARG A 203 -26.41 31.34 18.64
CA ARG A 203 -26.91 29.94 18.64
C ARG A 203 -26.62 29.22 17.35
N LYS A 204 -26.90 29.83 16.20
CA LYS A 204 -26.59 29.22 14.87
C LYS A 204 -25.11 28.94 14.68
N ILE A 205 -24.24 29.87 15.07
CA ILE A 205 -22.79 29.67 15.01
C ILE A 205 -22.39 28.50 15.90
N LYS A 206 -22.84 28.47 17.15
CA LYS A 206 -22.57 27.37 18.09
C LYS A 206 -22.99 26.02 17.52
N ASP A 207 -24.22 25.91 16.99
CA ASP A 207 -24.74 24.65 16.44
C ASP A 207 -23.93 24.18 15.21
N LEU A 208 -23.59 25.11 14.30
CA LEU A 208 -22.74 24.83 13.15
C LEU A 208 -21.38 24.27 13.56
N LEU A 209 -20.80 24.83 14.63
CA LEU A 209 -19.51 24.41 15.14
C LEU A 209 -19.53 23.03 15.76
N ILE A 210 -20.55 22.72 16.56
CA ILE A 210 -20.71 21.37 17.13
C ILE A 210 -20.81 20.35 16.00
N ILE A 211 -21.65 20.61 14.99
CA ILE A 211 -21.81 19.70 13.85
C ILE A 211 -20.49 19.54 13.09
N THR A 212 -19.80 20.65 12.81
CA THR A 212 -18.52 20.64 12.08
C THR A 212 -17.46 19.82 12.84
N ASN A 213 -17.33 20.03 14.16
CA ASN A 213 -16.38 19.27 14.98
C ASN A 213 -16.71 17.77 14.98
N ILE A 214 -17.99 17.39 15.11
CA ILE A 214 -18.42 15.98 15.05
C ILE A 214 -18.09 15.36 13.71
N VAL A 215 -18.41 16.05 12.60
CA VAL A 215 -18.16 15.55 11.25
C VAL A 215 -16.64 15.34 11.01
N PHE A 216 -15.81 16.31 11.37
CA PHE A 216 -14.34 16.16 11.22
C PHE A 216 -13.78 15.03 12.08
N THR A 217 -14.26 14.89 13.32
CA THR A 217 -13.85 13.78 14.20
C THR A 217 -14.21 12.42 13.59
N LEU A 218 -15.42 12.29 13.04
CA LEU A 218 -15.84 11.05 12.35
C LEU A 218 -14.99 10.76 11.11
N ILE A 219 -14.67 11.78 10.29
CA ILE A 219 -13.79 11.61 9.12
C ILE A 219 -12.41 11.10 9.54
N ILE A 220 -11.82 11.65 10.61
CA ILE A 220 -10.53 11.19 11.12
C ILE A 220 -10.61 9.73 11.57
N ILE A 221 -11.60 9.38 12.38
CA ILE A 221 -11.80 8.00 12.86
C ILE A 221 -11.97 7.03 11.69
N CYS A 222 -12.86 7.35 10.74
CA CYS A 222 -13.10 6.50 9.56
C CYS A 222 -11.84 6.32 8.70
N SER A 223 -11.04 7.38 8.49
CA SER A 223 -9.81 7.30 7.71
C SER A 223 -8.76 6.40 8.37
N VAL A 224 -8.61 6.48 9.70
CA VAL A 224 -7.71 5.61 10.47
C VAL A 224 -8.18 4.16 10.44
N CYS A 225 -9.46 3.89 10.65
CA CYS A 225 -10.03 2.54 10.58
C CYS A 225 -9.87 1.91 9.20
N LEU A 226 -10.13 2.68 8.13
CA LEU A 226 -9.95 2.21 6.76
C LEU A 226 -8.48 1.84 6.48
N TYR A 227 -7.56 2.71 6.88
CA TYR A 227 -6.13 2.42 6.74
C TYR A 227 -5.71 1.18 7.52
N TYR A 228 -6.15 1.04 8.77
CA TYR A 228 -5.86 -0.13 9.60
C TYR A 228 -6.33 -1.43 8.94
N THR A 229 -7.57 -1.45 8.43
CA THR A 229 -8.11 -2.63 7.74
C THR A 229 -7.32 -3.01 6.48
N ILE A 230 -6.90 -2.01 5.68
CA ILE A 230 -6.06 -2.24 4.50
C ILE A 230 -4.69 -2.79 4.90
N MET A 231 -4.08 -2.22 5.95
CA MET A 231 -2.77 -2.65 6.44
C MET A 231 -2.80 -4.09 6.97
N VAL A 232 -3.81 -4.45 7.77
CA VAL A 232 -3.99 -5.81 8.31
C VAL A 232 -4.17 -6.83 7.18
N LYS A 233 -5.03 -6.54 6.18
CA LYS A 233 -5.20 -7.43 5.01
C LYS A 233 -3.88 -7.67 4.27
N ARG A 234 -3.10 -6.61 4.03
CA ARG A 234 -1.77 -6.74 3.38
C ARG A 234 -0.80 -7.57 4.21
N LEU A 235 -0.80 -7.41 5.52
CA LEU A 235 0.07 -8.16 6.41
C LEU A 235 -0.25 -9.66 6.37
N ILE A 236 -1.54 -10.02 6.40
CA ILE A 236 -1.99 -11.43 6.30
C ILE A 236 -1.55 -12.05 4.98
N VAL A 237 -1.73 -11.35 3.84
CA VAL A 237 -1.30 -11.84 2.53
C VAL A 237 0.22 -12.03 2.47
N SER A 238 1.00 -11.05 2.95
CA SER A 238 2.46 -11.14 2.97
C SER A 238 2.97 -12.25 3.87
N LYS A 239 2.31 -12.47 5.03
CA LYS A 239 2.64 -13.58 5.93
C LYS A 239 2.45 -14.94 5.23
N LYS A 240 1.32 -15.13 4.57
CA LYS A 240 1.02 -16.37 3.83
C LYS A 240 2.03 -16.62 2.70
N GLU A 241 2.43 -15.58 1.98
CA GLU A 241 3.47 -15.71 0.94
C GLU A 241 4.82 -16.13 1.51
N ILE A 242 5.22 -15.59 2.67
CA ILE A 242 6.45 -15.99 3.36
C ILE A 242 6.38 -17.43 3.85
N GLU A 243 5.25 -17.85 4.39
CA GLU A 243 5.04 -19.24 4.84
C GLU A 243 5.21 -20.22 3.68
N VAL A 244 4.56 -19.99 2.54
CA VAL A 244 4.71 -20.84 1.34
C VAL A 244 6.17 -20.85 0.83
N LYS A 245 6.87 -19.70 0.83
CA LYS A 245 8.29 -19.65 0.44
C LYS A 245 9.18 -20.43 1.40
N ASN A 246 8.93 -20.34 2.71
CA ASN A 246 9.69 -21.08 3.71
C ASN A 246 9.47 -22.60 3.57
N GLU A 247 8.23 -23.03 3.32
CA GLU A 247 7.92 -24.44 3.09
C GLU A 247 8.66 -24.96 1.86
N ASN A 248 8.61 -24.24 0.74
CA ASN A 248 9.35 -24.59 -0.47
C ASN A 248 10.87 -24.62 -0.24
N LEU A 249 11.43 -23.66 0.51
CA LEU A 249 12.85 -23.65 0.86
C LEU A 249 13.23 -24.85 1.72
N THR A 250 12.36 -25.28 2.63
CA THR A 250 12.58 -26.46 3.47
C THR A 250 12.63 -27.74 2.63
N ILE A 251 11.69 -27.88 1.67
CA ILE A 251 11.67 -29.02 0.74
C ILE A 251 12.96 -29.08 -0.08
N VAL A 252 13.35 -27.95 -0.71
CA VAL A 252 14.56 -27.87 -1.53
C VAL A 252 15.84 -28.14 -0.69
N ASN A 253 15.86 -27.68 0.56
CA ASN A 253 17.00 -27.95 1.45
C ASN A 253 17.10 -29.43 1.81
N HIS A 254 15.98 -30.10 2.10
CA HIS A 254 15.98 -31.55 2.33
C HIS A 254 16.40 -32.36 1.10
N GLU A 255 16.00 -31.96 -0.10
CA GLU A 255 16.46 -32.57 -1.34
C GLU A 255 17.97 -32.41 -1.51
N LEU A 256 18.48 -31.21 -1.24
CA LEU A 256 19.91 -30.92 -1.30
C LEU A 256 20.72 -31.76 -0.30
N ASP A 257 20.22 -31.89 0.94
CA ASP A 257 20.89 -32.70 1.97
C ASP A 257 20.95 -34.19 1.58
N ARG A 258 19.84 -34.73 1.04
CA ARG A 258 19.82 -36.10 0.50
C ARG A 258 20.80 -36.27 -0.63
N PHE A 259 20.85 -35.33 -1.57
CA PHE A 259 21.77 -35.35 -2.69
C PHE A 259 23.24 -35.34 -2.22
N VAL A 260 23.61 -34.43 -1.31
CA VAL A 260 24.97 -34.31 -0.78
C VAL A 260 25.38 -35.61 -0.03
N TYR A 261 24.48 -36.13 0.80
CA TYR A 261 24.75 -37.36 1.54
C TYR A 261 25.00 -38.54 0.62
N SER A 262 24.08 -38.78 -0.33
CA SER A 262 24.18 -39.93 -1.26
C SER A 262 25.37 -39.79 -2.21
N ALA A 263 25.61 -38.57 -2.76
CA ALA A 263 26.76 -38.32 -3.60
C ALA A 263 28.08 -38.59 -2.87
N SER A 264 28.17 -38.17 -1.62
CA SER A 264 29.37 -38.41 -0.77
C SER A 264 29.58 -39.92 -0.50
N HIS A 265 28.49 -40.68 -0.26
CA HIS A 265 28.57 -42.12 -0.05
C HIS A 265 29.03 -42.86 -1.32
N ASP A 266 28.45 -42.52 -2.47
CA ASP A 266 28.73 -43.18 -3.74
C ASP A 266 30.09 -42.81 -4.34
N LEU A 267 30.65 -41.64 -4.01
CA LEU A 267 32.03 -41.27 -4.27
C LEU A 267 33.01 -42.04 -3.40
N ARG A 268 32.68 -42.31 -2.10
CA ARG A 268 33.56 -42.95 -1.16
C ARG A 268 33.71 -44.46 -1.43
N SER A 269 32.61 -45.13 -1.89
CA SER A 269 32.59 -46.56 -2.12
C SER A 269 33.67 -47.03 -3.13
N PRO A 270 33.80 -46.47 -4.34
CA PRO A 270 34.87 -46.84 -5.27
C PRO A 270 36.28 -46.56 -4.72
N ILE A 271 36.46 -45.43 -3.99
CA ILE A 271 37.77 -45.10 -3.37
C ILE A 271 38.16 -46.16 -2.37
N THR A 272 37.23 -46.62 -1.54
CA THR A 272 37.49 -47.72 -0.56
C THR A 272 37.83 -49.01 -1.27
N SER A 273 37.12 -49.35 -2.36
CA SER A 273 37.41 -50.55 -3.19
C SER A 273 38.83 -50.44 -3.81
N LEU A 274 39.18 -49.28 -4.37
CA LEU A 274 40.51 -49.03 -4.94
C LEU A 274 41.60 -49.21 -3.90
N LYS A 275 41.44 -48.65 -2.68
CA LYS A 275 42.43 -48.84 -1.59
C LYS A 275 42.59 -50.32 -1.26
N GLY A 276 41.55 -51.07 -1.08
CA GLY A 276 41.65 -52.50 -0.80
C GLY A 276 42.30 -53.29 -1.93
N LEU A 277 41.99 -52.96 -3.22
CA LEU A 277 42.63 -53.59 -4.35
C LEU A 277 44.11 -53.27 -4.45
N ILE A 278 44.55 -52.05 -4.12
CA ILE A 278 45.96 -51.65 -4.09
C ILE A 278 46.69 -52.46 -2.99
N GLU A 279 46.13 -52.54 -1.80
CA GLU A 279 46.74 -53.30 -0.68
C GLU A 279 46.91 -54.77 -1.02
N ILE A 280 45.89 -55.43 -1.62
CA ILE A 280 45.96 -56.82 -2.03
C ILE A 280 47.00 -56.97 -3.19
N THR A 281 47.01 -56.06 -4.18
CA THR A 281 47.98 -56.13 -5.31
C THR A 281 49.43 -56.01 -4.83
N GLN A 282 49.69 -55.25 -3.75
CA GLN A 282 51.06 -55.11 -3.18
C GLN A 282 51.55 -56.39 -2.47
N LEU A 283 50.64 -57.28 -2.10
CA LEU A 283 50.96 -58.55 -1.42
C LEU A 283 50.91 -59.73 -2.37
N GLU A 284 50.57 -59.56 -3.61
CA GLU A 284 50.37 -60.61 -4.63
C GLU A 284 51.60 -60.80 -5.48
N ASP A 285 52.03 -62.04 -5.68
CA ASP A 285 53.18 -62.40 -6.51
C ASP A 285 52.76 -62.96 -7.86
N ASP A 286 51.52 -63.44 -8.03
CA ASP A 286 51.05 -64.00 -9.31
C ASP A 286 50.70 -62.88 -10.31
N PRO A 287 51.43 -62.84 -11.47
CA PRO A 287 51.19 -61.84 -12.50
C PRO A 287 49.76 -61.83 -13.06
N ASN A 288 49.09 -62.99 -13.09
CA ASN A 288 47.72 -63.10 -13.60
C ASN A 288 46.70 -62.51 -12.62
N GLN A 289 46.92 -62.70 -11.31
CA GLN A 289 46.09 -62.09 -10.26
C GLN A 289 46.34 -60.57 -10.18
N ILE A 290 47.60 -60.11 -10.30
CA ILE A 290 47.94 -58.68 -10.37
C ILE A 290 47.19 -58.03 -11.56
N LYS A 291 47.22 -58.63 -12.73
CA LYS A 291 46.51 -58.11 -13.88
C LYS A 291 45.03 -58.02 -13.66
N ARG A 292 44.43 -59.03 -13.03
CA ARG A 292 43.00 -59.04 -12.69
C ARG A 292 42.65 -57.93 -11.70
N TYR A 293 43.48 -57.67 -10.70
CA TYR A 293 43.29 -56.59 -9.71
C TYR A 293 43.43 -55.23 -10.40
N LEU A 294 44.37 -55.03 -11.32
CA LEU A 294 44.50 -53.82 -12.10
C LEU A 294 43.24 -53.57 -13.00
N ASP A 295 42.69 -54.61 -13.62
CA ASP A 295 41.47 -54.52 -14.39
C ASP A 295 40.29 -54.13 -13.50
N LEU A 296 40.16 -54.66 -12.30
CA LEU A 296 39.14 -54.26 -11.33
C LEU A 296 39.31 -52.79 -10.84
N MET A 297 40.56 -52.36 -10.65
CA MET A 297 40.83 -50.94 -10.33
C MET A 297 40.41 -50.04 -11.48
N HIS A 298 40.74 -50.41 -12.72
CA HIS A 298 40.32 -49.63 -13.91
C HIS A 298 38.80 -49.54 -14.02
N GLN A 299 38.06 -50.62 -13.77
CA GLN A 299 36.61 -50.66 -13.74
C GLN A 299 36.05 -49.73 -12.62
N SER A 300 36.69 -49.72 -11.45
CA SER A 300 36.27 -48.85 -10.36
C SER A 300 36.45 -47.39 -10.65
N LEU A 301 37.62 -47.00 -11.27
CA LEU A 301 37.88 -45.67 -11.75
C LEU A 301 36.87 -45.21 -12.82
N ALA A 302 36.60 -46.06 -13.81
CA ALA A 302 35.63 -45.78 -14.87
C ALA A 302 34.21 -45.59 -14.33
N LYS A 303 33.85 -46.30 -13.25
CA LYS A 303 32.56 -46.11 -12.54
C LYS A 303 32.50 -44.78 -11.84
N GLN A 304 33.59 -44.36 -11.18
CA GLN A 304 33.69 -43.09 -10.50
C GLN A 304 33.64 -41.87 -11.47
N ASP A 305 34.36 -41.98 -12.60
CA ASP A 305 34.32 -40.94 -13.61
C ASP A 305 32.92 -40.71 -14.19
N ARG A 306 32.21 -41.81 -14.49
CA ARG A 306 30.78 -41.74 -14.91
C ARG A 306 29.91 -41.06 -13.90
N PHE A 307 30.08 -41.36 -12.60
CA PHE A 307 29.30 -40.77 -11.54
C PHE A 307 29.57 -39.26 -11.40
N ILE A 308 30.84 -38.83 -11.56
CA ILE A 308 31.20 -37.40 -11.58
C ILE A 308 30.51 -36.70 -12.74
N ASN A 309 30.52 -37.29 -13.93
CA ASN A 309 29.86 -36.72 -15.09
C ASN A 309 28.34 -36.61 -14.90
N ASP A 310 27.69 -37.58 -14.27
CA ASP A 310 26.25 -37.54 -13.90
C ASP A 310 25.98 -36.34 -12.95
N ILE A 311 26.83 -36.10 -11.97
CA ILE A 311 26.72 -34.92 -11.08
C ILE A 311 26.88 -33.59 -11.83
N ILE A 312 27.84 -33.54 -12.77
CA ILE A 312 28.07 -32.35 -13.59
C ILE A 312 26.83 -32.07 -14.47
N ASP A 313 26.26 -33.10 -15.09
CA ASP A 313 25.08 -32.96 -15.93
C ASP A 313 23.85 -32.54 -15.11
N TYR A 314 23.66 -33.11 -13.91
CA TYR A 314 22.64 -32.66 -12.98
C TYR A 314 22.82 -31.17 -12.62
N SER A 315 24.05 -30.75 -12.28
CA SER A 315 24.35 -29.36 -11.91
C SER A 315 24.11 -28.41 -13.08
N LYS A 316 24.50 -28.79 -14.31
CA LYS A 316 24.25 -27.99 -15.53
C LYS A 316 22.76 -27.85 -15.79
N ASN A 317 22.02 -28.95 -15.66
CA ASN A 317 20.56 -28.97 -15.86
C ASN A 317 19.81 -28.06 -14.88
N LYS A 318 20.24 -28.00 -13.60
CA LYS A 318 19.61 -27.14 -12.57
C LYS A 318 19.98 -25.66 -12.69
N ARG A 319 21.21 -25.32 -13.11
CA ARG A 319 21.73 -23.95 -13.06
C ARG A 319 21.52 -23.14 -14.34
N LYS A 320 21.56 -23.79 -15.51
CA LYS A 320 21.42 -23.07 -16.77
C LYS A 320 19.97 -22.76 -17.07
N GLN A 321 19.70 -21.55 -17.51
CA GLN A 321 18.40 -21.20 -18.05
C GLN A 321 18.10 -22.02 -19.29
N VAL A 322 16.84 -22.36 -19.51
CA VAL A 322 16.39 -23.05 -20.72
C VAL A 322 16.52 -22.09 -21.89
N VAL A 323 17.24 -22.52 -22.93
CA VAL A 323 17.44 -21.76 -24.17
C VAL A 323 16.78 -22.52 -25.31
N MET A 324 15.70 -21.95 -25.85
CA MET A 324 14.99 -22.55 -26.98
C MET A 324 15.71 -22.17 -28.30
N GLU A 325 16.21 -23.19 -28.99
CA GLU A 325 16.92 -23.02 -30.27
C GLU A 325 16.53 -24.14 -31.26
N PRO A 326 16.72 -23.96 -32.56
CA PRO A 326 16.55 -25.06 -33.51
C PRO A 326 17.60 -26.14 -33.26
N VAL A 327 17.17 -27.38 -33.09
CA VAL A 327 18.03 -28.50 -32.76
C VAL A 327 17.77 -29.67 -33.74
N SER A 328 18.83 -30.11 -34.44
CA SER A 328 18.78 -31.31 -35.26
C SER A 328 18.85 -32.56 -34.39
N LEU A 329 17.78 -33.35 -34.40
CA LEU A 329 17.72 -34.64 -33.67
C LEU A 329 18.66 -35.64 -34.30
N GLN A 330 18.81 -35.63 -35.64
CA GLN A 330 19.75 -36.52 -36.35
C GLN A 330 21.17 -36.33 -35.82
N GLU A 331 21.66 -35.09 -35.77
CA GLU A 331 23.01 -34.78 -35.27
C GLU A 331 23.19 -35.21 -33.80
N LEU A 332 22.21 -34.96 -32.98
CA LEU A 332 22.27 -35.35 -31.56
C LEU A 332 22.27 -36.88 -31.36
N PHE A 333 21.49 -37.62 -32.13
CA PHE A 333 21.54 -39.10 -32.10
C PHE A 333 22.84 -39.65 -32.60
N ASP A 334 23.37 -39.10 -33.72
CA ASP A 334 24.64 -39.58 -34.29
C ASP A 334 25.81 -39.27 -33.34
N GLU A 335 25.83 -38.08 -32.72
CA GLU A 335 26.83 -37.73 -31.70
C GLU A 335 26.73 -38.69 -30.48
N ALA A 336 25.52 -38.93 -29.96
CA ALA A 336 25.30 -39.76 -28.77
C ALA A 336 25.72 -41.23 -29.06
N ILE A 337 25.34 -41.77 -30.21
CA ILE A 337 25.72 -43.14 -30.61
C ILE A 337 27.25 -43.24 -30.76
N SER A 338 27.88 -42.30 -31.47
CA SER A 338 29.33 -42.28 -31.69
C SER A 338 30.10 -42.24 -30.36
N GLN A 339 29.66 -41.40 -29.42
CA GLN A 339 30.28 -41.29 -28.10
C GLN A 339 30.13 -42.55 -27.24
N LEU A 340 29.09 -43.36 -27.46
CA LEU A 340 28.79 -44.56 -26.67
C LEU A 340 29.32 -45.87 -27.29
N MET A 341 29.89 -45.84 -28.50
CA MET A 341 30.44 -47.02 -29.21
C MET A 341 31.63 -47.69 -28.51
N HIS A 342 32.22 -47.03 -27.51
CA HIS A 342 33.29 -47.62 -26.68
C HIS A 342 32.76 -48.52 -25.56
N ILE A 343 31.43 -48.48 -25.27
CA ILE A 343 30.83 -49.33 -24.25
C ILE A 343 30.81 -50.81 -24.72
N GLU A 344 31.06 -51.71 -23.77
CA GLU A 344 30.99 -53.17 -24.02
C GLU A 344 29.64 -53.53 -24.65
N ASN A 345 29.65 -54.38 -25.68
CA ASN A 345 28.52 -54.81 -26.47
C ASN A 345 27.93 -53.78 -27.47
N ALA A 346 28.26 -52.48 -27.39
CA ALA A 346 27.70 -51.45 -28.29
C ALA A 346 27.89 -51.80 -29.76
N LYS A 347 29.08 -52.37 -30.15
CA LYS A 347 29.42 -52.79 -31.51
C LYS A 347 28.59 -53.96 -32.07
N GLN A 348 27.92 -54.70 -31.19
CA GLN A 348 27.08 -55.87 -31.56
C GLN A 348 25.58 -55.48 -31.65
N ILE A 349 25.23 -54.26 -31.28
CA ILE A 349 23.86 -53.77 -31.28
C ILE A 349 23.54 -53.12 -32.64
N LYS A 350 22.44 -53.50 -33.24
CA LYS A 350 21.91 -52.92 -34.45
C LYS A 350 21.06 -51.68 -34.12
N PHE A 351 21.51 -50.51 -34.54
CA PHE A 351 20.78 -49.27 -34.41
C PHE A 351 19.87 -49.06 -35.61
N THR A 352 18.61 -48.75 -35.38
CA THR A 352 17.66 -48.35 -36.41
C THR A 352 17.09 -46.97 -36.06
N LYS A 353 17.10 -46.06 -37.06
CA LYS A 353 16.59 -44.70 -36.90
C LYS A 353 15.43 -44.47 -37.87
N GLU A 354 14.28 -44.03 -37.38
CA GLU A 354 13.13 -43.60 -38.17
C GLU A 354 12.76 -42.18 -37.73
N LEU A 355 13.37 -41.16 -38.32
CA LEU A 355 13.21 -39.78 -37.95
C LEU A 355 12.16 -39.12 -38.86
N LEU A 356 10.89 -39.16 -38.45
CA LEU A 356 9.79 -38.46 -39.12
C LEU A 356 9.83 -36.97 -38.88
N VAL A 357 10.52 -36.52 -37.81
CA VAL A 357 10.81 -35.14 -37.46
C VAL A 357 12.28 -35.06 -37.10
N ASP A 358 13.04 -34.24 -37.80
CA ASP A 358 14.48 -34.06 -37.55
C ASP A 358 14.81 -32.81 -36.77
N GLU A 359 14.10 -31.71 -37.00
CA GLU A 359 14.37 -30.43 -36.34
C GLU A 359 13.24 -30.07 -35.37
N ILE A 360 13.62 -29.70 -34.16
CA ILE A 360 12.67 -29.24 -33.12
C ILE A 360 13.19 -27.98 -32.44
N GLN A 361 12.28 -27.09 -32.01
CA GLN A 361 12.59 -25.95 -31.15
C GLN A 361 12.67 -26.43 -29.71
N SER A 362 13.89 -26.53 -29.16
CA SER A 362 14.08 -27.00 -27.79
C SER A 362 15.46 -26.58 -27.25
N ASP A 363 15.78 -27.03 -26.03
CA ASP A 363 17.08 -26.79 -25.39
C ASP A 363 18.05 -27.93 -25.75
N SER A 364 19.09 -27.61 -26.55
CA SER A 364 20.08 -28.56 -27.03
C SER A 364 20.79 -29.29 -25.90
N LEU A 365 21.15 -28.62 -24.78
CA LEU A 365 21.80 -29.25 -23.65
C LEU A 365 20.90 -30.32 -22.99
N ARG A 366 19.62 -30.01 -22.78
CA ARG A 366 18.67 -30.93 -22.16
C ARG A 366 18.37 -32.11 -23.05
N LEU A 367 18.19 -31.86 -24.34
CA LEU A 367 18.03 -32.95 -25.34
C LEU A 367 19.23 -33.87 -25.38
N LYS A 368 20.44 -33.33 -25.34
CA LYS A 368 21.67 -34.13 -25.31
C LYS A 368 21.72 -35.03 -24.05
N ILE A 369 21.40 -34.46 -22.89
CA ILE A 369 21.34 -35.23 -21.63
C ILE A 369 20.30 -36.34 -21.73
N ILE A 370 19.09 -36.06 -22.22
CA ILE A 370 18.01 -37.05 -22.37
C ILE A 370 18.43 -38.18 -23.31
N ILE A 371 18.86 -37.84 -24.51
CA ILE A 371 19.20 -38.80 -25.58
C ILE A 371 20.39 -39.68 -25.15
N SER A 372 21.45 -39.07 -24.63
CA SER A 372 22.65 -39.83 -24.20
C SER A 372 22.34 -40.80 -23.10
N ASN A 373 21.53 -40.42 -22.09
CA ASN A 373 21.13 -41.31 -20.98
C ASN A 373 20.24 -42.46 -21.46
N LEU A 374 19.25 -42.17 -22.31
CA LEU A 374 18.35 -43.24 -22.81
C LEU A 374 19.09 -44.27 -23.67
N ILE A 375 19.97 -43.80 -24.60
CA ILE A 375 20.76 -44.68 -25.41
C ILE A 375 21.78 -45.47 -24.59
N SER A 376 22.48 -44.83 -23.66
CA SER A 376 23.41 -45.46 -22.72
C SER A 376 22.74 -46.58 -21.93
N ASN A 377 21.51 -46.31 -21.42
CA ASN A 377 20.75 -47.32 -20.72
C ASN A 377 20.35 -48.50 -21.62
N ALA A 378 19.91 -48.26 -22.85
CA ALA A 378 19.57 -49.29 -23.82
C ALA A 378 20.76 -50.19 -24.14
N ILE A 379 21.96 -49.62 -24.30
CA ILE A 379 23.21 -50.40 -24.54
C ILE A 379 23.57 -51.23 -23.30
N LYS A 380 23.52 -50.62 -22.12
CA LYS A 380 23.96 -51.20 -20.86
C LYS A 380 23.09 -52.36 -20.39
N TYR A 381 21.79 -52.31 -20.68
CA TYR A 381 20.80 -53.34 -20.30
C TYR A 381 20.45 -54.24 -21.50
N ALA A 382 21.25 -54.23 -22.59
CA ALA A 382 21.10 -55.18 -23.67
C ALA A 382 21.29 -56.62 -23.15
N ASP A 383 20.53 -57.55 -23.72
CA ASP A 383 20.58 -58.97 -23.35
C ASP A 383 21.47 -59.74 -24.35
N SER A 384 22.69 -60.06 -23.91
CA SER A 384 23.66 -60.79 -24.70
C SER A 384 23.25 -62.24 -25.05
N ASN A 385 22.22 -62.78 -24.47
CA ASN A 385 21.68 -64.11 -24.81
C ASN A 385 20.80 -64.06 -26.08
N LYS A 386 20.40 -62.87 -26.56
CA LYS A 386 19.59 -62.72 -27.75
C LYS A 386 20.44 -62.85 -29.02
N LYS A 387 19.87 -63.52 -30.01
CA LYS A 387 20.56 -63.71 -31.34
C LYS A 387 20.89 -62.38 -32.04
N GLU A 388 20.01 -61.40 -31.87
CA GLU A 388 20.17 -60.07 -32.43
C GLU A 388 19.77 -59.04 -31.38
N MET A 389 20.69 -58.17 -30.98
CA MET A 389 20.43 -57.05 -30.12
C MET A 389 20.12 -55.81 -30.96
N TYR A 390 19.03 -55.10 -30.67
CA TYR A 390 18.69 -53.89 -31.41
C TYR A 390 18.23 -52.75 -30.49
N ILE A 391 18.48 -51.54 -30.97
CA ILE A 391 17.94 -50.29 -30.39
C ILE A 391 17.27 -49.53 -31.55
N SER A 392 15.97 -49.25 -31.35
CA SER A 392 15.18 -48.48 -32.32
C SER A 392 14.90 -47.07 -31.79
N ILE A 393 15.20 -46.07 -32.58
CA ILE A 393 14.97 -44.67 -32.31
C ILE A 393 13.92 -44.18 -33.30
N ARG A 394 12.82 -43.61 -32.78
CA ARG A 394 11.79 -43.02 -33.64
C ARG A 394 11.46 -41.64 -33.16
N THR A 395 11.30 -40.69 -34.09
CA THR A 395 10.76 -39.35 -33.82
C THR A 395 9.46 -39.16 -34.60
N SER A 396 8.49 -38.46 -33.98
CA SER A 396 7.20 -38.12 -34.61
C SER A 396 6.61 -36.87 -34.04
N PHE A 397 5.60 -36.32 -34.70
CA PHE A 397 4.81 -35.22 -34.22
C PHE A 397 3.35 -35.58 -34.22
N SER A 398 2.69 -35.45 -33.09
CA SER A 398 1.26 -35.69 -32.98
C SER A 398 0.65 -34.87 -31.80
N GLU A 399 -0.57 -34.42 -31.98
CA GLU A 399 -1.35 -33.73 -30.94
C GLU A 399 -0.65 -32.49 -30.35
N GLY A 400 0.20 -31.79 -31.14
CA GLY A 400 0.94 -30.59 -30.68
C GLY A 400 2.22 -30.93 -29.88
N PHE A 401 2.67 -32.20 -29.89
CA PHE A 401 3.88 -32.64 -29.20
C PHE A 401 4.86 -33.32 -30.19
N HIS A 402 6.13 -33.04 -30.03
CA HIS A 402 7.20 -33.85 -30.57
C HIS A 402 7.40 -35.06 -29.68
N LYS A 403 7.46 -36.26 -30.25
CA LYS A 403 7.70 -37.52 -29.55
C LYS A 403 9.06 -38.07 -29.94
N ILE A 404 9.87 -38.45 -28.97
CA ILE A 404 11.12 -39.17 -29.12
C ILE A 404 10.95 -40.53 -28.42
N GLU A 405 11.05 -41.58 -29.18
CA GLU A 405 10.95 -42.97 -28.68
C GLU A 405 12.33 -43.64 -28.81
N VAL A 406 12.79 -44.23 -27.70
CA VAL A 406 13.97 -45.13 -27.69
C VAL A 406 13.52 -46.45 -27.18
N ALA A 407 13.59 -47.47 -28.03
CA ALA A 407 13.16 -48.82 -27.69
C ALA A 407 14.33 -49.81 -27.86
N ASP A 408 14.47 -50.71 -26.91
CA ASP A 408 15.45 -51.79 -26.89
C ASP A 408 14.80 -53.14 -26.74
N ASN A 409 15.47 -54.22 -27.11
CA ASN A 409 15.08 -55.58 -26.81
C ASN A 409 15.93 -56.21 -25.70
N GLY A 410 16.40 -55.41 -24.73
CA GLY A 410 17.21 -55.85 -23.60
C GLY A 410 16.47 -56.70 -22.56
N ILE A 411 16.97 -56.72 -21.32
CA ILE A 411 16.45 -57.53 -20.22
C ILE A 411 15.06 -57.03 -19.74
N GLY A 412 14.61 -55.82 -20.10
CA GLY A 412 13.37 -55.20 -19.63
C GLY A 412 13.42 -54.76 -18.16
N ILE A 413 12.29 -54.26 -17.69
CA ILE A 413 12.08 -53.76 -16.31
C ILE A 413 10.92 -54.52 -15.71
N ASN A 414 11.11 -54.98 -14.47
CA ASN A 414 10.02 -55.61 -13.69
C ASN A 414 8.94 -54.58 -13.34
N ASP A 415 7.68 -55.00 -13.37
CA ASP A 415 6.52 -54.15 -13.09
C ASP A 415 6.61 -53.44 -11.73
N GLU A 416 7.14 -54.11 -10.69
CA GLU A 416 7.35 -53.56 -9.35
C GLU A 416 8.25 -52.32 -9.32
N TYR A 417 9.09 -52.13 -10.31
CA TYR A 417 10.09 -51.03 -10.33
C TYR A 417 9.70 -49.88 -11.24
N LYS A 418 8.71 -50.06 -12.13
CA LYS A 418 8.37 -49.08 -13.17
C LYS A 418 8.06 -47.69 -12.62
N ASP A 419 7.36 -47.60 -11.49
CA ASP A 419 7.00 -46.32 -10.87
C ASP A 419 8.21 -45.61 -10.23
N ASN A 420 9.22 -46.36 -9.83
CA ASN A 420 10.35 -45.89 -9.05
C ASN A 420 11.62 -45.64 -9.87
N ILE A 421 11.68 -46.08 -11.14
CA ILE A 421 12.92 -45.98 -11.97
C ILE A 421 13.36 -44.54 -12.21
N PHE A 422 12.49 -43.55 -12.03
CA PHE A 422 12.78 -42.14 -12.16
C PHE A 422 13.10 -41.49 -10.80
N GLU A 423 13.12 -42.21 -9.70
CA GLU A 423 13.52 -41.70 -8.41
C GLU A 423 15.06 -41.61 -8.32
N MET A 424 15.52 -40.61 -7.54
CA MET A 424 16.93 -40.37 -7.35
C MET A 424 17.60 -41.58 -6.65
N TYR A 425 18.71 -42.09 -7.22
CA TYR A 425 19.49 -43.24 -6.74
C TYR A 425 18.77 -44.59 -6.81
N PHE A 426 17.71 -44.69 -7.58
CA PHE A 426 17.06 -45.96 -7.84
C PHE A 426 17.86 -46.79 -8.86
N GLY A 427 18.17 -48.00 -8.48
CA GLY A 427 18.86 -48.96 -9.37
C GLY A 427 18.63 -50.40 -8.90
N THR A 428 18.16 -51.27 -9.82
CA THR A 428 17.90 -52.69 -9.56
C THR A 428 19.20 -53.50 -9.39
N ASN A 429 20.32 -52.95 -9.82
CA ASN A 429 21.62 -53.60 -9.72
C ASN A 429 22.72 -52.57 -9.46
N LYS A 430 23.18 -52.48 -8.19
CA LYS A 430 24.20 -51.53 -7.73
C LYS A 430 25.53 -51.57 -8.52
N ASN A 431 25.78 -52.66 -9.26
CA ASN A 431 27.01 -52.78 -10.07
C ASN A 431 26.90 -52.17 -11.47
N LYS A 432 25.71 -51.86 -11.97
CA LYS A 432 25.51 -51.42 -13.34
C LYS A 432 25.25 -49.90 -13.51
N GLY A 433 25.11 -49.09 -12.49
CA GLY A 433 24.91 -47.64 -12.65
C GLY A 433 24.84 -46.81 -11.36
N SER A 434 24.88 -45.48 -11.53
CA SER A 434 24.77 -44.48 -10.43
C SER A 434 23.34 -44.36 -9.86
N GLY A 435 22.32 -44.79 -10.61
CA GLY A 435 20.91 -44.52 -10.27
C GLY A 435 20.47 -43.08 -10.48
N LEU A 436 21.35 -42.23 -11.06
CA LEU A 436 21.03 -40.82 -11.34
C LEU A 436 20.54 -40.58 -12.76
N GLY A 437 20.90 -41.43 -13.74
CA GLY A 437 20.68 -41.15 -15.16
C GLY A 437 19.20 -40.90 -15.50
N LEU A 438 18.28 -41.80 -15.09
CA LEU A 438 16.84 -41.62 -15.38
C LEU A 438 16.22 -40.48 -14.57
N TYR A 439 16.69 -40.24 -13.36
CA TYR A 439 16.28 -39.06 -12.58
C TYR A 439 16.68 -37.75 -13.29
N ILE A 440 17.93 -37.67 -13.81
CA ILE A 440 18.39 -36.50 -14.57
C ILE A 440 17.58 -36.35 -15.87
N VAL A 441 17.22 -37.47 -16.54
CA VAL A 441 16.34 -37.42 -17.71
C VAL A 441 14.99 -36.81 -17.36
N LYS A 442 14.34 -37.26 -16.27
CA LYS A 442 13.04 -36.72 -15.83
C LYS A 442 13.15 -35.24 -15.56
N GLU A 443 14.11 -34.80 -14.77
CA GLU A 443 14.38 -33.38 -14.50
C GLU A 443 14.66 -32.57 -15.76
N ALA A 444 15.40 -33.11 -16.72
CA ALA A 444 15.68 -32.43 -17.98
C ALA A 444 14.41 -32.29 -18.85
N VAL A 445 13.58 -33.31 -18.89
CA VAL A 445 12.29 -33.30 -19.58
C VAL A 445 11.32 -32.30 -18.96
N GLU A 446 11.22 -32.27 -17.62
CA GLU A 446 10.37 -31.31 -16.89
C GLU A 446 10.83 -29.87 -17.11
N ASN A 447 12.14 -29.62 -17.17
CA ASN A 447 12.68 -28.29 -17.46
C ASN A 447 12.27 -27.74 -18.84
N ILE A 448 12.12 -28.62 -19.84
CA ILE A 448 11.61 -28.26 -21.17
C ILE A 448 10.09 -28.42 -21.29
N LYS A 449 9.39 -28.53 -20.15
CA LYS A 449 7.92 -28.70 -20.07
C LYS A 449 7.39 -29.94 -20.81
N GLY A 450 8.22 -30.97 -20.96
CA GLY A 450 7.87 -32.26 -21.53
C GLY A 450 7.36 -33.25 -20.51
N ASN A 451 7.08 -34.48 -20.97
CA ASN A 451 6.77 -35.62 -20.12
C ASN A 451 7.54 -36.84 -20.61
N ILE A 452 7.90 -37.76 -19.69
CA ILE A 452 8.53 -39.06 -20.01
C ILE A 452 7.67 -40.21 -19.49
N SER A 453 7.55 -41.24 -20.29
CA SER A 453 6.86 -42.47 -19.91
C SER A 453 7.67 -43.70 -20.34
N VAL A 454 7.43 -44.82 -19.71
CA VAL A 454 8.08 -46.09 -20.00
C VAL A 454 7.05 -47.18 -20.21
N SER A 455 7.27 -48.01 -21.22
CA SER A 455 6.58 -49.31 -21.41
C SER A 455 7.66 -50.40 -21.50
N SER A 456 7.62 -51.37 -20.61
CA SER A 456 8.65 -52.41 -20.54
C SER A 456 8.07 -53.72 -20.06
N GLN A 457 8.67 -54.81 -20.49
CA GLN A 457 8.35 -56.15 -20.04
C GLN A 457 9.64 -56.96 -19.84
N THR A 458 9.74 -57.67 -18.72
CA THR A 458 10.92 -58.49 -18.37
C THR A 458 11.21 -59.50 -19.48
N ASN A 459 12.50 -59.62 -19.88
CA ASN A 459 13.04 -60.42 -20.95
C ASN A 459 12.56 -60.08 -22.38
N ILE A 460 11.74 -59.07 -22.55
CA ILE A 460 11.28 -58.59 -23.86
C ILE A 460 12.08 -57.32 -24.26
N GLY A 461 12.12 -56.33 -23.39
CA GLY A 461 12.80 -55.07 -23.60
C GLY A 461 12.07 -53.89 -23.02
N SER A 462 12.57 -52.69 -23.29
CA SER A 462 12.00 -51.40 -22.76
C SER A 462 11.79 -50.41 -23.89
N LYS A 463 10.76 -49.56 -23.76
CA LYS A 463 10.50 -48.43 -24.63
C LYS A 463 10.27 -47.18 -23.77
N PHE A 464 11.13 -46.18 -23.88
CA PHE A 464 11.01 -44.87 -23.31
C PHE A 464 10.42 -43.90 -24.32
N ILE A 465 9.45 -43.12 -23.91
CA ILE A 465 8.79 -42.12 -24.76
C ILE A 465 8.91 -40.76 -24.06
N VAL A 466 9.55 -39.82 -24.70
CA VAL A 466 9.67 -38.40 -24.29
C VAL A 466 8.76 -37.59 -25.18
N THR A 467 7.87 -36.81 -24.58
CA THR A 467 7.00 -35.86 -25.28
C THR A 467 7.41 -34.41 -24.93
N ILE A 468 7.59 -33.58 -25.94
CA ILE A 468 8.02 -32.19 -25.80
C ILE A 468 6.96 -31.32 -26.48
N PRO A 469 6.38 -30.31 -25.80
CA PRO A 469 5.39 -29.45 -26.42
C PRO A 469 5.98 -28.69 -27.59
N TYR A 470 5.20 -28.54 -28.66
CA TYR A 470 5.59 -27.70 -29.78
C TYR A 470 5.61 -26.22 -29.31
N ALA A 471 6.78 -25.62 -29.25
CA ALA A 471 6.93 -24.22 -28.96
C ALA A 471 6.83 -23.42 -30.29
N TYR A 472 5.75 -22.63 -30.43
CA TYR A 472 5.75 -21.60 -31.46
C TYR A 472 6.91 -20.65 -31.18
N ALA A 473 7.74 -20.38 -32.18
CA ALA A 473 8.71 -19.28 -32.10
C ALA A 473 7.90 -17.98 -31.89
N SER A 474 7.97 -17.43 -30.68
CA SER A 474 7.33 -16.15 -30.32
C SER A 474 8.22 -14.99 -30.75
#